data_53e1abb04b697f96271b67a35fab4d95
#
_entry.id   53e1abb04b697f96271b67a35fab4d95
#
_cell.length_a   1.000
_cell.length_b   1.000
_cell.length_c   1.000
_cell.angle_alpha   90.00
_cell.angle_beta   90.00
_cell.angle_gamma   90.00
#
_symmetry.space_group_name_H-M   'P 1'
#
loop_
_entity.id
_entity.type
_entity.pdbx_description
1 polymer ?
#
loop_
_entity_poly.entity_id
_entity_poly.type
_entity_poly.pdbx_seq_one_letter_code
_entity_poly.pdbx_strand_id
1 'polypeptide(L)'
;MKKLIWSHLFAIVSILGIWYYHVKIDHLMVILLASVLSLEMGFIAYYSRNIFIRLLASLGLLFFYPQSLGIFLSLVSLEWSTKDIWQSNHFMQYMAYLLAILFIISSALLSLKLLVNAYDISKRYQLATVIPVMLFSSFAFCLEKSGSLGLEGIILNTSAFFNGIQTNMANLDFKALSCLFLVQLLLWGILMED
;
A
#
# COMPACT_ATOMS: atom_id res chain seq x y z
N MET A 1 0.83 -6.88 21.17
CA MET A 1 1.61 -5.68 21.54
C MET A 1 3.00 -5.60 20.90
N LYS A 2 3.85 -6.65 20.90
CA LYS A 2 5.20 -6.57 20.27
C LYS A 2 5.16 -6.16 18.79
N LYS A 3 4.29 -6.75 17.97
CA LYS A 3 4.16 -6.43 16.54
C LYS A 3 3.80 -4.95 16.29
N LEU A 4 2.90 -4.40 17.11
CA LEU A 4 2.50 -3.00 17.04
C LEU A 4 3.69 -2.07 17.31
N ILE A 5 4.47 -2.31 18.35
CA ILE A 5 5.64 -1.50 18.69
C ILE A 5 6.68 -1.54 17.56
N TRP A 6 6.99 -2.73 17.05
CA TRP A 6 7.97 -2.88 15.98
C TRP A 6 7.54 -2.23 14.66
N SER A 7 6.25 -2.33 14.31
CA SER A 7 5.76 -1.68 13.08
C SER A 7 5.79 -0.15 13.19
N HIS A 8 5.45 0.43 14.34
CA HIS A 8 5.58 1.88 14.56
C HIS A 8 7.03 2.35 14.57
N LEU A 9 7.92 1.58 15.23
CA LEU A 9 9.36 1.90 15.20
C LEU A 9 9.88 1.89 13.75
N PHE A 10 9.48 0.90 12.96
CA PHE A 10 9.87 0.79 11.55
C PHE A 10 9.32 1.97 10.73
N ALA A 11 8.06 2.38 10.96
CA ALA A 11 7.47 3.56 10.34
C ALA A 11 8.27 4.83 10.64
N ILE A 12 8.56 5.07 11.93
CA ILE A 12 9.32 6.25 12.38
C ILE A 12 10.71 6.27 11.74
N VAL A 13 11.44 5.15 11.76
CA VAL A 13 12.78 5.08 11.16
C VAL A 13 12.72 5.31 9.65
N SER A 14 11.71 4.80 8.95
CA SER A 14 11.52 5.03 7.51
C SER A 14 11.23 6.50 7.20
N ILE A 15 10.33 7.13 7.95
CA ILE A 15 9.98 8.56 7.79
C ILE A 15 11.21 9.43 8.05
N LEU A 16 11.92 9.20 9.17
CA LEU A 16 13.12 9.94 9.52
C LEU A 16 14.23 9.74 8.49
N GLY A 17 14.39 8.53 7.97
CA GLY A 17 15.37 8.24 6.91
C GLY A 17 15.10 9.04 5.64
N ILE A 18 13.87 9.05 5.15
CA ILE A 18 13.47 9.81 3.97
C ILE A 18 13.68 11.32 4.21
N TRP A 19 13.24 11.82 5.36
CA TRP A 19 13.35 13.23 5.71
C TRP A 19 14.80 13.68 5.86
N TYR A 20 15.62 12.92 6.58
CA TYR A 20 17.01 13.28 6.86
C TYR A 20 17.91 13.23 5.62
N TYR A 21 17.75 12.22 4.77
CA TYR A 21 18.53 12.06 3.55
C TYR A 21 17.94 12.78 2.35
N HIS A 22 16.84 13.53 2.51
CA HIS A 22 16.18 14.31 1.46
C HIS A 22 15.93 13.49 0.19
N VAL A 23 15.35 12.30 0.34
CA VAL A 23 15.02 11.43 -0.79
C VAL A 23 13.98 12.12 -1.67
N LYS A 24 14.42 12.55 -2.86
CA LYS A 24 13.59 13.28 -3.84
C LYS A 24 12.86 12.29 -4.75
N ILE A 25 11.80 11.71 -4.25
CA ILE A 25 10.91 10.86 -5.05
C ILE A 25 9.50 11.41 -4.85
N ASP A 26 8.87 11.75 -5.98
CA ASP A 26 7.52 12.31 -5.97
C ASP A 26 6.56 11.34 -5.28
N HIS A 27 5.68 11.90 -4.45
CA HIS A 27 4.64 11.17 -3.71
C HIS A 27 5.10 10.10 -2.71
N LEU A 28 6.41 9.82 -2.55
CA LEU A 28 6.90 8.77 -1.65
C LEU A 28 6.42 8.96 -0.21
N MET A 29 6.44 10.19 0.30
CA MET A 29 5.96 10.50 1.65
C MET A 29 4.45 10.24 1.79
N VAL A 30 3.67 10.56 0.77
CA VAL A 30 2.22 10.33 0.74
C VAL A 30 1.92 8.83 0.76
N ILE A 31 2.63 8.05 -0.06
CA ILE A 31 2.51 6.58 -0.13
C ILE A 31 2.86 5.96 1.23
N LEU A 32 3.93 6.43 1.85
CA LEU A 32 4.38 5.95 3.15
C LEU A 32 3.34 6.26 4.23
N LEU A 33 2.79 7.49 4.27
CA LEU A 33 1.72 7.87 5.20
C LEU A 33 0.44 7.06 4.96
N ALA A 34 0.05 6.82 3.70
CA ALA A 34 -1.09 5.96 3.37
C ALA A 34 -0.88 4.53 3.88
N SER A 35 0.35 4.01 3.79
CA SER A 35 0.72 2.68 4.30
C SER A 35 0.65 2.62 5.82
N VAL A 36 1.07 3.68 6.53
CA VAL A 36 0.90 3.80 7.99
C VAL A 36 -0.58 3.81 8.33
N LEU A 37 -1.40 4.64 7.65
CA LEU A 37 -2.84 4.70 7.89
C LEU A 37 -3.53 3.36 7.62
N SER A 38 -3.17 2.66 6.54
CA SER A 38 -3.68 1.32 6.26
C SER A 38 -3.38 0.35 7.39
N LEU A 39 -2.16 0.40 7.93
CA LEU A 39 -1.73 -0.44 9.04
C LEU A 39 -2.48 -0.10 10.34
N GLU A 40 -2.66 1.19 10.65
CA GLU A 40 -3.44 1.64 11.82
C GLU A 40 -4.90 1.17 11.74
N MET A 41 -5.51 1.30 10.56
CA MET A 41 -6.86 0.78 10.33
C MET A 41 -6.92 -0.74 10.54
N GLY A 42 -5.90 -1.48 10.12
CA GLY A 42 -5.77 -2.91 10.40
C GLY A 42 -5.71 -3.21 11.91
N PHE A 43 -4.93 -2.46 12.68
CA PHE A 43 -4.86 -2.61 14.14
C PHE A 43 -6.19 -2.24 14.81
N ILE A 44 -6.82 -1.15 14.40
CA ILE A 44 -8.13 -0.74 14.93
C ILE A 44 -9.17 -1.83 14.66
N ALA A 45 -9.22 -2.37 13.45
CA ALA A 45 -10.12 -3.47 13.11
C ALA A 45 -9.88 -4.70 13.99
N TYR A 46 -8.62 -5.08 14.21
CA TYR A 46 -8.24 -6.26 14.97
C TYR A 46 -8.52 -6.13 16.47
N TYR A 47 -8.21 -4.97 17.08
CA TYR A 47 -8.37 -4.79 18.53
C TYR A 47 -9.77 -4.30 18.94
N SER A 48 -10.57 -3.80 18.01
CA SER A 48 -11.90 -3.32 18.32
C SER A 48 -12.87 -4.45 18.65
N ARG A 49 -13.58 -4.32 19.78
CA ARG A 49 -14.70 -5.20 20.15
C ARG A 49 -16.02 -4.74 19.51
N ASN A 50 -16.12 -3.47 19.11
CA ASN A 50 -17.33 -2.91 18.52
C ASN A 50 -17.35 -3.20 17.01
N ILE A 51 -18.40 -3.86 16.54
CA ILE A 51 -18.57 -4.23 15.13
C ILE A 51 -18.59 -3.02 14.20
N PHE A 52 -19.18 -1.92 14.61
CA PHE A 52 -19.24 -0.69 13.81
C PHE A 52 -17.85 -0.08 13.60
N ILE A 53 -17.02 -0.01 14.66
CA ILE A 53 -15.66 0.49 14.57
C ILE A 53 -14.83 -0.46 13.69
N ARG A 54 -15.02 -1.77 13.84
CA ARG A 54 -14.34 -2.78 13.02
C ARG A 54 -14.67 -2.62 11.54
N LEU A 55 -15.95 -2.45 11.20
CA LEU A 55 -16.40 -2.22 9.83
C LEU A 55 -15.83 -0.91 9.26
N LEU A 56 -15.90 0.19 10.02
CA LEU A 56 -15.37 1.48 9.61
C LEU A 56 -13.85 1.42 9.36
N ALA A 57 -13.12 0.77 10.25
CA ALA A 57 -11.69 0.56 10.09
C ALA A 57 -11.37 -0.33 8.87
N SER A 58 -12.17 -1.37 8.61
CA SER A 58 -12.01 -2.21 7.42
C SER A 58 -12.23 -1.44 6.13
N LEU A 59 -13.24 -0.54 6.09
CA LEU A 59 -13.44 0.36 4.96
C LEU A 59 -12.28 1.35 4.79
N GLY A 60 -11.77 1.91 5.88
CA GLY A 60 -10.59 2.76 5.85
C GLY A 60 -9.37 2.01 5.32
N LEU A 61 -9.16 0.75 5.74
CA LEU A 61 -8.10 -0.09 5.22
C LEU A 61 -8.25 -0.30 3.70
N LEU A 62 -9.43 -0.66 3.21
CA LEU A 62 -9.70 -0.84 1.78
C LEU A 62 -9.44 0.43 0.96
N PHE A 63 -9.57 1.58 1.59
CA PHE A 63 -9.32 2.89 0.95
C PHE A 63 -7.81 3.21 0.88
N PHE A 64 -7.06 2.99 1.97
CA PHE A 64 -5.63 3.32 2.01
C PHE A 64 -4.73 2.23 1.43
N TYR A 65 -5.17 0.97 1.44
CA TYR A 65 -4.38 -0.17 0.96
C TYR A 65 -3.95 -0.04 -0.52
N PRO A 66 -4.83 0.34 -1.49
CA PRO A 66 -4.42 0.53 -2.88
C PRO A 66 -3.32 1.56 -3.05
N GLN A 67 -3.31 2.62 -2.24
CA GLN A 67 -2.32 3.70 -2.32
C GLN A 67 -0.92 3.23 -1.92
N SER A 68 -0.81 2.24 -1.02
CA SER A 68 0.49 1.63 -0.70
C SER A 68 1.14 0.95 -1.91
N LEU A 69 0.35 0.54 -2.91
CA LEU A 69 0.88 -0.01 -4.16
C LEU A 69 1.54 1.06 -5.05
N GLY A 70 1.29 2.34 -4.81
CA GLY A 70 1.93 3.46 -5.50
C GLY A 70 3.46 3.40 -5.43
N ILE A 71 4.03 2.64 -4.48
CA ILE A 71 5.47 2.39 -4.41
C ILE A 71 6.02 1.74 -5.70
N PHE A 72 5.22 0.93 -6.39
CA PHE A 72 5.65 0.32 -7.65
C PHE A 72 5.80 1.36 -8.79
N LEU A 73 5.03 2.46 -8.76
CA LEU A 73 5.24 3.57 -9.70
C LEU A 73 6.50 4.35 -9.36
N SER A 74 6.78 4.56 -8.09
CA SER A 74 7.98 5.29 -7.68
C SER A 74 9.27 4.51 -8.02
N LEU A 75 9.21 3.18 -8.09
CA LEU A 75 10.32 2.35 -8.56
C LEU A 75 10.66 2.61 -10.04
N VAL A 76 9.65 2.87 -10.87
CA VAL A 76 9.84 3.14 -12.31
C VAL A 76 10.44 4.52 -12.55
N SER A 77 10.17 5.49 -11.67
CA SER A 77 10.70 6.85 -11.77
C SER A 77 12.15 7.02 -11.30
N LEU A 78 12.76 5.95 -10.77
CA LEU A 78 14.14 5.97 -10.30
C LEU A 78 15.14 5.86 -11.44
N GLU A 79 15.62 7.02 -11.92
CA GLU A 79 16.78 7.12 -12.79
C GLU A 79 18.08 7.09 -11.96
N TRP A 80 18.50 5.94 -11.50
CA TRP A 80 19.74 5.80 -10.76
C TRP A 80 20.86 5.38 -11.72
N SER A 81 21.80 6.30 -11.97
CA SER A 81 23.06 5.93 -12.62
C SER A 81 23.86 5.02 -11.67
N THR A 82 24.26 3.85 -12.16
CA THR A 82 25.05 2.89 -11.35
C THR A 82 26.38 3.46 -10.86
N LYS A 83 26.92 4.51 -11.52
CA LYS A 83 28.14 5.20 -11.11
C LYS A 83 27.91 6.12 -9.89
N ASP A 84 26.72 6.66 -9.74
CA ASP A 84 26.40 7.63 -8.70
C ASP A 84 25.94 6.98 -7.39
N ILE A 85 25.48 5.73 -7.42
CA ILE A 85 25.00 5.00 -6.23
C ILE A 85 26.11 4.85 -5.19
N TRP A 86 27.36 4.70 -5.59
CA TRP A 86 28.49 4.48 -4.69
C TRP A 86 29.06 5.76 -4.06
N GLN A 87 28.55 6.94 -4.43
CA GLN A 87 28.84 8.15 -3.69
C GLN A 87 28.11 8.10 -2.34
N SER A 88 28.79 8.47 -1.25
CA SER A 88 28.30 8.26 0.13
C SER A 88 26.88 8.79 0.37
N ASN A 89 26.56 9.97 -0.16
CA ASN A 89 25.24 10.60 0.02
C ASN A 89 24.13 9.86 -0.78
N HIS A 90 24.41 9.46 -2.01
CA HIS A 90 23.45 8.73 -2.85
C HIS A 90 23.19 7.32 -2.31
N PHE A 91 24.22 6.66 -1.80
CA PHE A 91 24.07 5.35 -1.16
C PHE A 91 23.12 5.41 0.04
N MET A 92 23.26 6.41 0.91
CA MET A 92 22.37 6.59 2.06
C MET A 92 20.93 6.94 1.66
N GLN A 93 20.74 7.74 0.63
CA GLN A 93 19.41 8.00 0.06
C GLN A 93 18.77 6.71 -0.48
N TYR A 94 19.54 5.90 -1.19
CA TYR A 94 19.09 4.60 -1.69
C TYR A 94 18.70 3.65 -0.55
N MET A 95 19.51 3.58 0.50
CA MET A 95 19.21 2.75 1.68
C MET A 95 17.95 3.23 2.41
N ALA A 96 17.75 4.53 2.56
CA ALA A 96 16.54 5.10 3.14
C ALA A 96 15.30 4.76 2.30
N TYR A 97 15.43 4.81 0.97
CA TYR A 97 14.36 4.42 0.06
C TYR A 97 14.02 2.93 0.14
N LEU A 98 15.03 2.05 0.14
CA LEU A 98 14.83 0.61 0.32
C LEU A 98 14.12 0.30 1.65
N LEU A 99 14.50 0.98 2.72
CA LEU A 99 13.86 0.85 4.02
C LEU A 99 12.37 1.20 3.93
N ALA A 100 12.03 2.29 3.24
CA ALA A 100 10.65 2.70 3.01
C ALA A 100 9.87 1.67 2.19
N ILE A 101 10.44 1.13 1.11
CA ILE A 101 9.82 0.07 0.31
C ILE A 101 9.49 -1.15 1.19
N LEU A 102 10.47 -1.62 1.96
CA LEU A 102 10.29 -2.77 2.85
C LEU A 102 9.21 -2.51 3.89
N PHE A 103 9.17 -1.29 4.45
CA PHE A 103 8.11 -0.90 5.36
C PHE A 103 6.73 -0.92 4.69
N ILE A 104 6.59 -0.29 3.51
CA ILE A 104 5.33 -0.20 2.78
C ILE A 104 4.78 -1.59 2.44
N ILE A 105 5.62 -2.47 1.90
CA ILE A 105 5.21 -3.84 1.56
C ILE A 105 4.83 -4.63 2.82
N SER A 106 5.65 -4.57 3.86
CA SER A 106 5.39 -5.28 5.12
C SER A 106 4.13 -4.78 5.81
N SER A 107 3.89 -3.47 5.82
CA SER A 107 2.70 -2.86 6.43
C SER A 107 1.43 -3.22 5.67
N ALA A 108 1.47 -3.23 4.33
CA ALA A 108 0.36 -3.63 3.50
C ALA A 108 -0.06 -5.09 3.78
N LEU A 109 0.89 -6.01 3.81
CA LEU A 109 0.62 -7.42 4.10
C LEU A 109 0.15 -7.63 5.54
N LEU A 110 0.77 -6.95 6.50
CA LEU A 110 0.37 -7.02 7.91
C LEU A 110 -1.05 -6.47 8.12
N SER A 111 -1.42 -5.38 7.44
CA SER A 111 -2.77 -4.82 7.53
C SER A 111 -3.83 -5.80 7.01
N LEU A 112 -3.57 -6.50 5.91
CA LEU A 112 -4.46 -7.57 5.41
C LEU A 112 -4.55 -8.74 6.39
N LYS A 113 -3.43 -9.17 6.98
CA LYS A 113 -3.43 -10.23 8.01
C LYS A 113 -4.25 -9.85 9.23
N LEU A 114 -4.12 -8.60 9.68
CA LEU A 114 -4.92 -8.07 10.79
C LEU A 114 -6.41 -8.03 10.45
N LEU A 115 -6.75 -7.64 9.23
CA LEU A 115 -8.13 -7.64 8.74
C LEU A 115 -8.75 -9.05 8.79
N VAL A 116 -8.05 -10.04 8.23
CA VAL A 116 -8.51 -11.44 8.23
C VAL A 116 -8.69 -11.97 9.65
N ASN A 117 -7.74 -11.68 10.55
CA ASN A 117 -7.79 -12.08 11.93
C ASN A 117 -8.88 -11.33 12.73
N ALA A 118 -9.22 -10.09 12.36
CA ALA A 118 -10.28 -9.33 13.00
C ALA A 118 -11.66 -9.99 12.89
N TYR A 119 -11.87 -10.77 11.83
CA TYR A 119 -13.14 -11.47 11.58
C TYR A 119 -13.05 -12.98 11.85
N ASP A 120 -11.98 -13.46 12.52
CA ASP A 120 -11.75 -14.87 12.87
C ASP A 120 -11.92 -15.82 11.67
N ILE A 121 -11.50 -15.35 10.46
CA ILE A 121 -11.63 -16.11 9.23
C ILE A 121 -10.72 -17.34 9.30
N SER A 122 -11.30 -18.53 9.18
CA SER A 122 -10.54 -19.78 9.21
C SER A 122 -9.49 -19.82 8.08
N LYS A 123 -8.34 -20.46 8.33
CA LYS A 123 -7.22 -20.53 7.38
C LYS A 123 -7.65 -20.94 5.96
N ARG A 124 -8.66 -21.83 5.85
CA ARG A 124 -9.20 -22.30 4.56
C ARG A 124 -9.83 -21.18 3.71
N TYR A 125 -10.46 -20.17 4.34
CA TYR A 125 -11.18 -19.10 3.66
C TYR A 125 -10.39 -17.77 3.61
N GLN A 126 -9.24 -17.71 4.24
CA GLN A 126 -8.41 -16.51 4.25
C GLN A 126 -8.04 -16.04 2.83
N LEU A 127 -7.59 -16.97 2.00
CA LEU A 127 -7.23 -16.67 0.62
C LEU A 127 -8.43 -16.15 -0.18
N ALA A 128 -9.61 -16.77 -0.01
CA ALA A 128 -10.83 -16.35 -0.68
C ALA A 128 -11.28 -14.94 -0.27
N THR A 129 -10.95 -14.50 0.96
CA THR A 129 -11.24 -13.15 1.43
C THR A 129 -10.21 -12.12 0.93
N VAL A 130 -8.95 -12.50 0.86
CA VAL A 130 -7.85 -11.59 0.48
C VAL A 130 -7.80 -11.36 -1.04
N ILE A 131 -8.11 -12.36 -1.85
CA ILE A 131 -8.14 -12.26 -3.32
C ILE A 131 -8.99 -11.06 -3.82
N PRO A 132 -10.25 -10.87 -3.39
CA PRO A 132 -11.04 -9.71 -3.81
C PRO A 132 -10.41 -8.37 -3.42
N VAL A 133 -9.79 -8.28 -2.24
CA VAL A 133 -9.11 -7.07 -1.79
C VAL A 133 -7.89 -6.76 -2.67
N MET A 134 -7.10 -7.77 -3.00
CA MET A 134 -5.93 -7.63 -3.88
C MET A 134 -6.33 -7.28 -5.31
N LEU A 135 -7.40 -7.88 -5.84
CA LEU A 135 -7.94 -7.53 -7.15
C LEU A 135 -8.44 -6.09 -7.18
N PHE A 136 -9.22 -5.70 -6.17
CA PHE A 136 -9.71 -4.33 -6.04
C PHE A 136 -8.58 -3.31 -5.94
N SER A 137 -7.55 -3.61 -5.14
CA SER A 137 -6.40 -2.71 -5.00
C SER A 137 -5.58 -2.60 -6.29
N SER A 138 -5.37 -3.70 -7.00
CA SER A 138 -4.68 -3.68 -8.31
C SER A 138 -5.48 -2.90 -9.36
N PHE A 139 -6.81 -3.04 -9.33
CA PHE A 139 -7.71 -2.30 -10.21
C PHE A 139 -7.69 -0.80 -9.89
N ALA A 140 -7.84 -0.42 -8.60
CA ALA A 140 -7.79 0.97 -8.16
C ALA A 140 -6.46 1.63 -8.53
N PHE A 141 -5.35 0.94 -8.35
CA PHE A 141 -4.03 1.41 -8.75
C PHE A 141 -3.90 1.64 -10.27
N CYS A 142 -4.39 0.71 -11.09
CA CYS A 142 -4.36 0.86 -12.55
C CYS A 142 -5.23 2.03 -13.04
N LEU A 143 -6.32 2.32 -12.34
CA LEU A 143 -7.16 3.50 -12.60
C LEU A 143 -6.45 4.81 -12.21
N GLU A 144 -5.74 4.84 -11.09
CA GLU A 144 -4.97 6.00 -10.65
C GLU A 144 -3.84 6.33 -11.62
N LYS A 145 -3.12 5.31 -12.11
CA LYS A 145 -2.08 5.45 -13.14
C LYS A 145 -2.59 6.14 -14.42
N SER A 146 -3.85 5.96 -14.78
CA SER A 146 -4.45 6.60 -15.96
C SER A 146 -4.74 8.11 -15.78
N GLY A 147 -4.41 8.68 -14.63
CA GLY A 147 -4.33 10.13 -14.40
C GLY A 147 -5.63 10.84 -14.02
N SER A 148 -6.71 10.10 -13.73
CA SER A 148 -8.02 10.72 -13.51
C SER A 148 -8.61 10.56 -12.11
N LEU A 149 -7.98 9.82 -11.21
CA LEU A 149 -8.60 9.38 -9.97
C LEU A 149 -7.73 9.60 -8.72
N GLY A 150 -7.23 10.82 -8.54
CA GLY A 150 -6.70 11.21 -7.22
C GLY A 150 -7.81 11.23 -6.17
N LEU A 151 -7.46 10.96 -4.91
CA LEU A 151 -8.36 11.06 -3.75
C LEU A 151 -9.18 12.36 -3.71
N GLU A 152 -8.60 13.46 -4.20
CA GLU A 152 -9.25 14.75 -4.34
C GLU A 152 -10.45 14.69 -5.28
N GLY A 153 -10.38 13.92 -6.37
CA GLY A 153 -11.48 13.74 -7.31
C GLY A 153 -12.66 12.99 -6.72
N ILE A 154 -12.44 12.01 -5.85
CA ILE A 154 -13.51 11.26 -5.18
C ILE A 154 -14.32 12.18 -4.25
N ILE A 155 -13.64 13.04 -3.52
CA ILE A 155 -14.25 13.89 -2.49
C ILE A 155 -14.89 15.15 -3.12
N LEU A 156 -14.24 15.74 -4.11
CA LEU A 156 -14.62 17.04 -4.67
C LEU A 156 -15.59 16.94 -5.84
N ASN A 157 -15.57 15.85 -6.61
CA ASN A 157 -16.42 15.72 -7.80
C ASN A 157 -16.77 14.27 -8.13
N THR A 158 -17.75 13.72 -7.44
CA THR A 158 -18.20 12.34 -7.59
C THR A 158 -18.64 11.99 -9.02
N SER A 159 -19.24 12.92 -9.76
CA SER A 159 -19.67 12.68 -11.16
C SER A 159 -18.48 12.59 -12.11
N ALA A 160 -17.46 13.43 -11.93
CA ALA A 160 -16.21 13.34 -12.70
C ALA A 160 -15.46 12.03 -12.39
N PHE A 161 -15.54 11.56 -11.15
CA PHE A 161 -15.00 10.28 -10.73
C PHE A 161 -15.64 9.10 -11.49
N PHE A 162 -16.98 9.01 -11.54
CA PHE A 162 -17.67 7.94 -12.26
C PHE A 162 -17.42 8.01 -13.77
N ASN A 163 -17.42 9.20 -14.38
CA ASN A 163 -17.09 9.38 -15.78
C ASN A 163 -15.62 9.01 -16.06
N GLY A 164 -14.72 9.35 -15.16
CA GLY A 164 -13.31 8.96 -15.22
C GLY A 164 -13.13 7.44 -15.17
N ILE A 165 -13.85 6.74 -14.29
CA ILE A 165 -13.83 5.27 -14.24
C ILE A 165 -14.28 4.70 -15.59
N GLN A 166 -15.38 5.17 -16.15
CA GLN A 166 -15.93 4.64 -17.38
C GLN A 166 -14.99 4.82 -18.59
N THR A 167 -14.37 6.01 -18.72
CA THR A 167 -13.39 6.27 -19.78
C THR A 167 -12.08 5.48 -19.60
N ASN A 168 -11.64 5.29 -18.36
CA ASN A 168 -10.38 4.60 -18.07
C ASN A 168 -10.52 3.07 -18.08
N MET A 169 -11.71 2.52 -17.82
CA MET A 169 -11.96 1.08 -17.99
C MET A 169 -11.69 0.61 -19.43
N ALA A 170 -11.95 1.45 -20.43
CA ALA A 170 -11.66 1.12 -21.84
C ALA A 170 -10.16 1.05 -22.14
N ASN A 171 -9.32 1.76 -21.36
CA ASN A 171 -7.87 1.85 -21.51
C ASN A 171 -7.10 1.09 -20.42
N LEU A 172 -7.78 0.20 -19.70
CA LEU A 172 -7.18 -0.52 -18.57
C LEU A 172 -6.06 -1.45 -19.06
N ASP A 173 -4.87 -1.29 -18.47
CA ASP A 173 -3.74 -2.19 -18.72
C ASP A 173 -3.91 -3.50 -17.95
N PHE A 174 -4.60 -4.46 -18.55
CA PHE A 174 -4.84 -5.78 -17.95
C PHE A 174 -3.54 -6.55 -17.65
N LYS A 175 -2.42 -6.27 -18.36
CA LYS A 175 -1.13 -6.89 -18.09
C LYS A 175 -0.55 -6.35 -16.77
N ALA A 176 -0.59 -5.03 -16.61
CA ALA A 176 -0.16 -4.39 -15.37
C ALA A 176 -1.02 -4.85 -14.17
N LEU A 177 -2.35 -4.88 -14.33
CA LEU A 177 -3.27 -5.37 -13.32
C LEU A 177 -2.96 -6.80 -12.89
N SER A 178 -2.81 -7.70 -13.85
CA SER A 178 -2.50 -9.11 -13.58
C SER A 178 -1.14 -9.27 -12.90
N CYS A 179 -0.13 -8.51 -13.32
CA CYS A 179 1.20 -8.53 -12.73
C CYS A 179 1.15 -8.07 -11.27
N LEU A 180 0.49 -6.95 -10.97
CA LEU A 180 0.36 -6.43 -9.60
C LEU A 180 -0.40 -7.40 -8.71
N PHE A 181 -1.48 -7.99 -9.22
CA PHE A 181 -2.25 -8.99 -8.49
C PHE A 181 -1.39 -10.22 -8.16
N LEU A 182 -0.65 -10.74 -9.13
CA LEU A 182 0.26 -11.89 -8.94
C LEU A 182 1.37 -11.56 -7.92
N VAL A 183 1.97 -10.39 -7.97
CA VAL A 183 2.99 -9.96 -7.00
C VAL A 183 2.41 -9.95 -5.59
N GLN A 184 1.23 -9.38 -5.38
CA GLN A 184 0.58 -9.36 -4.07
C GLN A 184 0.27 -10.78 -3.57
N LEU A 185 -0.23 -11.65 -4.46
CA LEU A 185 -0.58 -13.03 -4.13
C LEU A 185 0.66 -13.86 -3.77
N LEU A 186 1.77 -13.71 -4.49
CA LEU A 186 3.04 -14.35 -4.17
C LEU A 186 3.61 -13.87 -2.83
N LEU A 187 3.60 -12.56 -2.59
CA LEU A 187 4.05 -11.99 -1.32
C LEU A 187 3.19 -12.49 -0.15
N TRP A 188 1.87 -12.59 -0.34
CA TRP A 188 0.98 -13.17 0.66
C TRP A 188 1.33 -14.63 0.94
N GLY A 189 1.50 -15.46 -0.10
CA GLY A 189 1.87 -16.87 0.05
C GLY A 189 3.17 -17.07 0.82
N ILE A 190 4.22 -16.29 0.47
CA ILE A 190 5.54 -16.41 1.11
C ILE A 190 5.52 -15.97 2.59
N LEU A 191 4.81 -14.88 2.91
CA LEU A 191 4.89 -14.25 4.24
C LEU A 191 3.82 -14.74 5.22
N MET A 192 2.85 -15.53 4.75
CA MET A 192 1.70 -15.97 5.57
C MET A 192 1.67 -17.48 5.82
N GLU A 193 2.68 -18.23 5.43
CA GLU A 193 2.78 -19.68 5.61
C GLU A 193 2.94 -20.17 7.07
N ASP A 194 2.83 -19.27 8.09
CA ASP A 194 2.91 -19.63 9.52
C ASP A 194 1.54 -19.81 10.17
#